data_bc2efebfeedf4774065d16cd5edd5104
#
_entry.id   bc2efebfeedf4774065d16cd5edd5104
#
_cell.length_a   1.000
_cell.length_b   1.000
_cell.length_c   1.000
_cell.angle_alpha   90.00
_cell.angle_beta   90.00
_cell.angle_gamma   90.00
#
_symmetry.space_group_name_H-M   'P 1'
#
loop_
_entity.id
_entity.type
_entity.pdbx_description
1 polymer ?
#
loop_
_entity_poly.entity_id
_entity_poly.type
_entity_poly.pdbx_seq_one_letter_code
_entity_poly.pdbx_strand_id
1 'polypeptide(L)'
;SLGLVGSEMCIRDRLTRKHPVLELKVDERVQAYHFANAAEAIEGADVIMSGVNSFGVDWAGEQLAKLAEPGQTILCVTKGMQADEDGTLHILPEVLKEHMEDLAGKVHWAAIVGPSIAGELAVQRDTCVVFCGEEQEVLDRLAAAYRTDYYHVWTSTDFIGHEVAACMKNIFAFGGGFAAGMLNKAGQTDAKYVMHDYTAALFGEGARELKQMVAFMGGDPEVATGLGGVGDMFVTTMGGRNVRAGTYVGAGMPFSHVRNDKMKGITLEGVAAIGVVGEAIGKLTQRGVIAETEYPLVRALYDIVAHDAPLDLPWEKFFGGEK
;
A
#
# COMPACT_ATOMS: atom_id res chain seq x y z
N SER A 1 5.21 -1.67 -27.05
CA SER A 1 6.55 -1.49 -26.48
C SER A 1 6.49 -1.43 -24.97
N LEU A 2 7.50 -1.97 -24.28
CA LEU A 2 7.63 -1.87 -22.83
C LEU A 2 8.49 -0.63 -22.54
N GLY A 3 7.85 0.48 -22.15
CA GLY A 3 8.53 1.73 -21.80
C GLY A 3 8.57 1.95 -20.29
N LEU A 4 9.73 2.31 -19.75
CA LEU A 4 9.91 2.80 -18.39
C LEU A 4 10.17 4.30 -18.43
N VAL A 5 9.35 5.09 -17.75
CA VAL A 5 9.48 6.54 -17.67
C VAL A 5 9.79 6.94 -16.23
N GLY A 6 10.78 7.79 -16.02
CA GLY A 6 11.13 8.21 -14.67
C GLY A 6 12.26 9.24 -14.58
N SER A 7 12.72 9.42 -13.34
CA SER A 7 13.78 10.36 -12.96
C SER A 7 15.20 9.84 -13.29
N GLU A 8 16.23 10.50 -12.74
CA GLU A 8 17.66 10.15 -12.92
C GLU A 8 18.01 8.67 -12.66
N MET A 9 17.26 7.96 -11.82
CA MET A 9 17.47 6.53 -11.56
C MET A 9 17.20 5.70 -12.82
N CYS A 10 16.16 6.03 -13.59
CA CYS A 10 15.87 5.40 -14.88
C CYS A 10 16.94 5.68 -15.94
N ILE A 11 17.60 6.85 -15.88
CA ILE A 11 18.73 7.16 -16.77
C ILE A 11 19.90 6.21 -16.50
N ARG A 12 20.22 5.96 -15.25
CA ARG A 12 21.27 5.00 -14.85
C ARG A 12 20.92 3.58 -15.31
N ASP A 13 19.67 3.14 -15.08
CA ASP A 13 19.19 1.82 -15.47
C ASP A 13 19.23 1.65 -17.00
N ARG A 14 18.92 2.72 -17.76
CA ARG A 14 19.09 2.77 -19.22
C ARG A 14 20.55 2.54 -19.65
N LEU A 15 21.51 3.15 -18.96
CA LEU A 15 22.92 3.05 -19.30
C LEU A 15 23.52 1.71 -18.88
N THR A 16 23.18 1.22 -17.70
CA THR A 16 23.76 -0.01 -17.13
C THR A 16 23.00 -1.27 -17.49
N ARG A 17 21.71 -1.15 -17.86
CA ARG A 17 20.79 -2.28 -18.05
C ARG A 17 20.71 -3.18 -16.81
N LYS A 18 21.00 -2.66 -15.63
CA LYS A 18 21.02 -3.42 -14.39
C LYS A 18 20.23 -2.69 -13.31
N HIS A 19 19.25 -3.38 -12.71
CA HIS A 19 18.50 -2.83 -11.60
C HIS A 19 19.41 -2.65 -10.37
N PRO A 20 19.49 -1.45 -9.76
CA PRO A 20 20.54 -1.12 -8.78
C PRO A 20 20.46 -1.92 -7.47
N VAL A 21 19.25 -2.32 -7.07
CA VAL A 21 19.03 -3.05 -5.81
C VAL A 21 18.92 -4.55 -6.03
N LEU A 22 18.18 -4.97 -7.07
CA LEU A 22 17.96 -6.37 -7.37
C LEU A 22 19.12 -7.02 -8.11
N GLU A 23 20.04 -6.20 -8.63
CA GLU A 23 21.22 -6.63 -9.41
C GLU A 23 20.91 -7.43 -10.69
N LEU A 24 19.64 -7.42 -11.11
CA LEU A 24 19.19 -8.14 -12.29
C LEU A 24 19.37 -7.32 -13.57
N LYS A 25 19.68 -8.02 -14.66
CA LYS A 25 19.71 -7.41 -15.99
C LYS A 25 18.29 -7.16 -16.46
N VAL A 26 18.01 -5.91 -16.86
CA VAL A 26 16.72 -5.55 -17.48
C VAL A 26 16.68 -6.11 -18.89
N ASP A 27 15.54 -6.73 -19.26
CA ASP A 27 15.33 -7.32 -20.59
C ASP A 27 15.56 -6.29 -21.70
N GLU A 28 16.14 -6.71 -22.81
CA GLU A 28 16.53 -5.83 -23.94
C GLU A 28 15.31 -5.19 -24.63
N ARG A 29 14.14 -5.80 -24.52
CA ARG A 29 12.86 -5.26 -25.03
C ARG A 29 12.36 -4.06 -24.23
N VAL A 30 12.79 -3.89 -22.98
CA VAL A 30 12.40 -2.76 -22.12
C VAL A 30 13.23 -1.53 -22.53
N GLN A 31 12.54 -0.46 -22.89
CA GLN A 31 13.16 0.83 -23.20
C GLN A 31 12.94 1.79 -22.03
N ALA A 32 13.95 2.52 -21.63
CA ALA A 32 13.88 3.52 -20.58
C ALA A 32 13.91 4.93 -21.17
N TYR A 33 12.95 5.75 -20.80
CA TYR A 33 12.78 7.12 -21.25
C TYR A 33 12.98 8.10 -20.09
N HIS A 34 13.55 9.26 -20.39
CA HIS A 34 13.47 10.39 -19.48
C HIS A 34 12.03 10.92 -19.47
N PHE A 35 11.56 11.44 -18.35
CA PHE A 35 10.16 11.90 -18.23
C PHE A 35 9.79 12.96 -19.30
N ALA A 36 10.72 13.80 -19.71
CA ALA A 36 10.49 14.75 -20.82
C ALA A 36 10.05 14.09 -22.14
N ASN A 37 10.30 12.80 -22.29
CA ASN A 37 9.93 11.99 -23.46
C ASN A 37 8.81 10.99 -23.14
N ALA A 38 8.01 11.25 -22.09
CA ALA A 38 6.94 10.34 -21.65
C ALA A 38 5.90 10.10 -22.75
N ALA A 39 5.58 11.12 -23.55
CA ALA A 39 4.64 11.00 -24.67
C ALA A 39 5.09 9.93 -25.68
N GLU A 40 6.38 9.90 -26.03
CA GLU A 40 6.95 8.87 -26.91
C GLU A 40 6.86 7.46 -26.32
N ALA A 41 7.02 7.34 -24.99
CA ALA A 41 6.94 6.06 -24.30
C ALA A 41 5.52 5.50 -24.24
N ILE A 42 4.51 6.38 -24.19
CA ILE A 42 3.08 6.04 -24.02
C ILE A 42 2.39 5.87 -25.38
N GLU A 43 2.92 6.45 -26.44
CA GLU A 43 2.33 6.36 -27.79
C GLU A 43 2.05 4.90 -28.18
N GLY A 44 0.79 4.58 -28.45
CA GLY A 44 0.32 3.25 -28.83
C GLY A 44 0.43 2.19 -27.72
N ALA A 45 0.57 2.58 -26.47
CA ALA A 45 0.53 1.65 -25.33
C ALA A 45 -0.92 1.27 -25.01
N ASP A 46 -1.20 -0.02 -24.83
CA ASP A 46 -2.51 -0.49 -24.36
C ASP A 46 -2.70 -0.26 -22.86
N VAL A 47 -1.59 -0.30 -22.10
CA VAL A 47 -1.58 -0.20 -20.63
C VAL A 47 -0.52 0.79 -20.17
N ILE A 48 -0.93 1.74 -19.34
CA ILE A 48 -0.03 2.66 -18.64
C ILE A 48 -0.02 2.28 -17.16
N MET A 49 1.11 1.80 -16.66
CA MET A 49 1.26 1.47 -15.25
C MET A 49 1.70 2.71 -14.44
N SER A 50 0.85 3.17 -13.52
CA SER A 50 1.19 4.22 -12.57
C SER A 50 1.91 3.63 -11.34
N GLY A 51 3.20 3.87 -11.24
CA GLY A 51 4.10 3.33 -10.19
C GLY A 51 4.76 4.41 -9.33
N VAL A 52 4.16 5.57 -9.17
CA VAL A 52 4.61 6.61 -8.24
C VAL A 52 4.36 6.18 -6.79
N ASN A 53 5.01 6.82 -5.82
CA ASN A 53 4.62 6.67 -4.41
C ASN A 53 3.33 7.47 -4.11
N SER A 54 2.73 7.25 -2.94
CA SER A 54 1.46 7.90 -2.55
C SER A 54 1.51 9.44 -2.53
N PHE A 55 2.68 10.04 -2.33
CA PHE A 55 2.86 11.50 -2.38
C PHE A 55 2.93 12.06 -3.80
N GLY A 56 3.09 11.23 -4.80
CA GLY A 56 3.18 11.63 -6.20
C GLY A 56 1.90 11.42 -6.99
N VAL A 57 0.80 11.02 -6.34
CA VAL A 57 -0.45 10.64 -7.03
C VAL A 57 -1.09 11.83 -7.73
N ASP A 58 -1.20 12.98 -7.08
CA ASP A 58 -1.74 14.22 -7.69
C ASP A 58 -0.95 14.60 -8.95
N TRP A 59 0.37 14.64 -8.82
CA TRP A 59 1.25 14.88 -9.97
C TRP A 59 1.06 13.85 -11.08
N ALA A 60 0.92 12.56 -10.72
CA ALA A 60 0.70 11.51 -11.71
C ALA A 60 -0.64 11.67 -12.44
N GLY A 61 -1.71 12.06 -11.73
CA GLY A 61 -3.00 12.39 -12.31
C GLY A 61 -2.90 13.53 -13.32
N GLU A 62 -2.24 14.64 -12.96
CA GLU A 62 -1.98 15.75 -13.87
C GLU A 62 -1.19 15.35 -15.13
N GLN A 63 -0.25 14.39 -15.00
CA GLN A 63 0.50 13.92 -16.17
C GLN A 63 -0.33 12.96 -17.02
N LEU A 64 -1.08 12.06 -16.42
CA LEU A 64 -1.98 11.15 -17.13
C LEU A 64 -3.05 11.92 -17.90
N ALA A 65 -3.59 12.99 -17.33
CA ALA A 65 -4.54 13.88 -18.03
C ALA A 65 -3.99 14.46 -19.35
N LYS A 66 -2.67 14.66 -19.44
CA LYS A 66 -1.98 15.22 -20.62
C LYS A 66 -1.51 14.15 -21.61
N LEU A 67 -1.27 12.95 -21.14
CA LEU A 67 -0.53 11.93 -21.86
C LEU A 67 -1.35 10.71 -22.26
N ALA A 68 -2.38 10.37 -21.46
CA ALA A 68 -3.19 9.19 -21.73
C ALA A 68 -4.19 9.45 -22.88
N GLU A 69 -4.54 8.39 -23.60
CA GLU A 69 -5.48 8.42 -24.72
C GLU A 69 -6.72 7.55 -24.41
N PRO A 70 -7.88 7.88 -25.00
CA PRO A 70 -9.08 7.05 -24.85
C PRO A 70 -8.84 5.59 -25.21
N GLY A 71 -9.39 4.68 -24.40
CA GLY A 71 -9.28 3.23 -24.58
C GLY A 71 -8.06 2.60 -23.95
N GLN A 72 -7.10 3.37 -23.46
CA GLN A 72 -5.96 2.84 -22.69
C GLN A 72 -6.40 2.37 -21.30
N THR A 73 -5.66 1.43 -20.72
CA THR A 73 -5.86 1.00 -19.34
C THR A 73 -4.85 1.65 -18.43
N ILE A 74 -5.32 2.35 -17.40
CA ILE A 74 -4.48 2.84 -16.30
C ILE A 74 -4.41 1.76 -15.23
N LEU A 75 -3.21 1.18 -15.04
CA LEU A 75 -2.96 0.10 -14.08
C LEU A 75 -2.21 0.67 -12.87
N CYS A 76 -2.90 0.76 -11.73
CA CYS A 76 -2.36 1.34 -10.50
C CYS A 76 -1.60 0.28 -9.68
N VAL A 77 -0.43 0.66 -9.14
CA VAL A 77 0.32 -0.18 -8.19
C VAL A 77 0.65 0.56 -6.90
N THR A 78 0.34 1.85 -6.84
CA THR A 78 0.51 2.68 -5.65
C THR A 78 -0.56 2.31 -4.60
N LYS A 79 -0.15 2.24 -3.34
CA LYS A 79 -1.03 1.88 -2.22
C LYS A 79 -1.17 3.06 -1.27
N GLY A 80 -2.39 3.30 -0.82
CA GLY A 80 -2.70 4.40 0.07
C GLY A 80 -4.13 4.92 -0.10
N MET A 81 -4.48 5.92 0.68
CA MET A 81 -5.71 6.69 0.57
C MET A 81 -5.40 8.17 0.77
N GLN A 82 -6.27 9.03 0.28
CA GLN A 82 -6.32 10.45 0.62
C GLN A 82 -7.61 10.77 1.37
N ALA A 83 -7.66 11.90 2.04
CA ALA A 83 -8.83 12.34 2.77
C ALA A 83 -9.10 13.82 2.51
N ASP A 84 -10.37 14.16 2.38
CA ASP A 84 -10.85 15.54 2.33
C ASP A 84 -10.72 16.24 3.70
N GLU A 85 -10.98 17.54 3.71
CA GLU A 85 -10.96 18.34 4.93
C GLU A 85 -11.96 17.86 5.99
N ASP A 86 -13.06 17.23 5.56
CA ASP A 86 -14.11 16.71 6.44
C ASP A 86 -13.87 15.26 6.91
N GLY A 87 -12.81 14.61 6.41
CA GLY A 87 -12.44 13.24 6.72
C GLY A 87 -13.01 12.19 5.76
N THR A 88 -13.67 12.57 4.68
CA THR A 88 -14.09 11.63 3.63
C THR A 88 -12.86 11.01 2.99
N LEU A 89 -12.80 9.68 2.94
CA LEU A 89 -11.66 8.91 2.42
C LEU A 89 -11.86 8.56 0.95
N HIS A 90 -10.78 8.62 0.19
CA HIS A 90 -10.73 8.26 -1.23
C HIS A 90 -9.60 7.26 -1.50
N ILE A 91 -9.85 6.25 -2.32
CA ILE A 91 -8.80 5.38 -2.86
C ILE A 91 -7.98 6.14 -3.90
N LEU A 92 -6.71 5.82 -4.05
CA LEU A 92 -5.82 6.58 -4.95
C LEU A 92 -6.23 6.57 -6.42
N PRO A 93 -6.85 5.53 -6.99
CA PRO A 93 -7.41 5.59 -8.33
C PRO A 93 -8.50 6.66 -8.50
N GLU A 94 -9.33 6.95 -7.48
CA GLU A 94 -10.31 8.04 -7.52
C GLU A 94 -9.62 9.39 -7.58
N VAL A 95 -8.58 9.59 -6.79
CA VAL A 95 -7.76 10.80 -6.83
C VAL A 95 -7.14 11.02 -8.22
N LEU A 96 -6.64 9.96 -8.86
CA LEU A 96 -6.13 10.07 -10.24
C LEU A 96 -7.24 10.46 -11.22
N LYS A 97 -8.46 9.90 -11.07
CA LYS A 97 -9.63 10.22 -11.92
C LYS A 97 -10.01 11.69 -11.82
N GLU A 98 -9.97 12.28 -10.64
CA GLU A 98 -10.29 13.70 -10.43
C GLU A 98 -9.41 14.63 -11.26
N HIS A 99 -8.12 14.33 -11.40
CA HIS A 99 -7.20 15.11 -12.23
C HIS A 99 -7.43 14.92 -13.74
N MET A 100 -8.09 13.83 -14.15
CA MET A 100 -8.24 13.46 -15.56
C MET A 100 -9.57 13.95 -16.19
N GLU A 101 -10.50 14.51 -15.39
CA GLU A 101 -11.77 15.10 -15.85
C GLU A 101 -12.48 14.24 -16.91
N ASP A 102 -12.68 14.82 -18.11
CA ASP A 102 -13.36 14.15 -19.22
C ASP A 102 -12.66 12.89 -19.74
N LEU A 103 -11.38 12.72 -19.48
CA LEU A 103 -10.62 11.54 -19.92
C LEU A 103 -10.82 10.35 -18.98
N ALA A 104 -11.13 10.59 -17.69
CA ALA A 104 -11.32 9.52 -16.70
C ALA A 104 -12.37 8.49 -17.11
N GLY A 105 -13.46 8.92 -17.75
CA GLY A 105 -14.51 8.04 -18.28
C GLY A 105 -14.22 7.44 -19.67
N LYS A 106 -13.05 7.71 -20.26
CA LYS A 106 -12.66 7.21 -21.60
C LYS A 106 -11.48 6.23 -21.53
N VAL A 107 -10.89 6.05 -20.37
CA VAL A 107 -9.84 5.05 -20.07
C VAL A 107 -10.40 3.98 -19.15
N HIS A 108 -9.74 2.84 -19.11
CA HIS A 108 -10.08 1.75 -18.20
C HIS A 108 -9.22 1.82 -16.94
N TRP A 109 -9.79 1.42 -15.80
CA TRP A 109 -9.10 1.48 -14.50
C TRP A 109 -8.92 0.10 -13.90
N ALA A 110 -7.70 -0.18 -13.47
CA ALA A 110 -7.35 -1.40 -12.76
C ALA A 110 -6.21 -1.16 -11.77
N ALA A 111 -6.07 -2.05 -10.80
CA ALA A 111 -4.91 -2.07 -9.89
C ALA A 111 -4.39 -3.49 -9.67
N ILE A 112 -3.14 -3.58 -9.19
CA ILE A 112 -2.53 -4.81 -8.73
C ILE A 112 -2.40 -4.77 -7.21
N VAL A 113 -3.00 -5.74 -6.53
CA VAL A 113 -2.92 -5.90 -5.09
C VAL A 113 -2.50 -7.32 -4.73
N GLY A 114 -2.10 -7.54 -3.49
CA GLY A 114 -1.67 -8.84 -2.99
C GLY A 114 -0.17 -8.95 -2.74
N PRO A 115 0.27 -10.08 -2.17
CA PRO A 115 1.66 -10.31 -1.77
C PRO A 115 2.57 -10.42 -2.99
N SER A 116 3.47 -9.46 -3.17
CA SER A 116 4.46 -9.48 -4.24
C SER A 116 5.75 -8.80 -3.78
N ILE A 117 6.69 -9.62 -3.32
CA ILE A 117 8.02 -9.16 -2.94
C ILE A 117 8.90 -9.09 -4.19
N ALA A 118 9.35 -7.88 -4.54
CA ALA A 118 10.10 -7.63 -5.77
C ALA A 118 11.31 -8.56 -5.95
N GLY A 119 12.02 -8.86 -4.86
CA GLY A 119 13.17 -9.78 -4.91
C GLY A 119 12.79 -11.23 -5.21
N GLU A 120 11.66 -11.69 -4.73
CA GLU A 120 11.16 -13.06 -4.99
C GLU A 120 10.64 -13.16 -6.42
N LEU A 121 9.82 -12.20 -6.85
CA LEU A 121 9.34 -12.12 -8.23
C LEU A 121 10.51 -12.05 -9.23
N ALA A 122 11.54 -11.28 -8.91
CA ALA A 122 12.71 -11.10 -9.77
C ALA A 122 13.51 -12.40 -9.99
N VAL A 123 13.45 -13.36 -9.05
CA VAL A 123 14.06 -14.69 -9.19
C VAL A 123 13.02 -15.77 -9.53
N GLN A 124 11.85 -15.33 -10.03
CA GLN A 124 10.78 -16.21 -10.54
C GLN A 124 10.23 -17.18 -9.48
N ARG A 125 10.04 -16.72 -8.23
CA ARG A 125 9.29 -17.47 -7.22
C ARG A 125 7.80 -17.32 -7.48
N ASP A 126 7.03 -18.36 -7.14
CA ASP A 126 5.58 -18.30 -7.22
C ASP A 126 5.03 -17.09 -6.48
N THR A 127 4.42 -16.20 -7.23
CA THR A 127 3.85 -14.95 -6.75
C THR A 127 2.39 -14.90 -7.14
N CYS A 128 1.52 -14.67 -6.17
CA CYS A 128 0.08 -14.65 -6.33
C CYS A 128 -0.46 -13.23 -6.09
N VAL A 129 -1.20 -12.69 -7.06
CA VAL A 129 -1.77 -11.34 -6.98
C VAL A 129 -3.22 -11.31 -7.45
N VAL A 130 -3.92 -10.25 -7.09
CA VAL A 130 -5.25 -9.94 -7.61
C VAL A 130 -5.16 -8.68 -8.46
N PHE A 131 -5.66 -8.76 -9.68
CA PHE A 131 -5.94 -7.59 -10.50
C PHE A 131 -7.39 -7.19 -10.25
N CYS A 132 -7.60 -6.00 -9.72
CA CYS A 132 -8.92 -5.47 -9.41
C CYS A 132 -9.22 -4.22 -10.26
N GLY A 133 -10.48 -3.98 -10.54
CA GLY A 133 -10.93 -2.87 -11.39
C GLY A 133 -12.43 -2.93 -11.63
N GLU A 134 -12.94 -2.01 -12.43
CA GLU A 134 -14.38 -1.86 -12.63
C GLU A 134 -14.95 -2.81 -13.69
N GLU A 135 -14.13 -3.28 -14.64
CA GLU A 135 -14.56 -3.99 -15.84
C GLU A 135 -13.93 -5.37 -15.95
N GLN A 136 -14.72 -6.43 -15.84
CA GLN A 136 -14.23 -7.81 -15.90
C GLN A 136 -13.48 -8.14 -17.19
N GLU A 137 -13.95 -7.64 -18.34
CA GLU A 137 -13.28 -7.89 -19.63
C GLU A 137 -11.88 -7.27 -19.70
N VAL A 138 -11.69 -6.12 -19.08
CA VAL A 138 -10.38 -5.46 -18.95
C VAL A 138 -9.46 -6.31 -18.06
N LEU A 139 -9.98 -6.77 -16.92
CA LEU A 139 -9.24 -7.61 -15.97
C LEU A 139 -8.82 -8.93 -16.62
N ASP A 140 -9.68 -9.56 -17.40
CA ASP A 140 -9.38 -10.82 -18.10
C ASP A 140 -8.27 -10.63 -19.14
N ARG A 141 -8.28 -9.53 -19.90
CA ARG A 141 -7.19 -9.17 -20.83
C ARG A 141 -5.88 -8.93 -20.11
N LEU A 142 -5.91 -8.18 -19.01
CA LEU A 142 -4.72 -7.94 -18.18
C LEU A 142 -4.20 -9.26 -17.60
N ALA A 143 -5.07 -10.09 -17.03
CA ALA A 143 -4.67 -11.38 -16.47
C ALA A 143 -4.04 -12.29 -17.53
N ALA A 144 -4.58 -12.33 -18.74
CA ALA A 144 -4.01 -13.10 -19.84
C ALA A 144 -2.63 -12.58 -20.28
N ALA A 145 -2.42 -11.24 -20.24
CA ALA A 145 -1.17 -10.62 -20.63
C ALA A 145 -0.04 -10.77 -19.59
N TYR A 146 -0.40 -10.82 -18.30
CA TYR A 146 0.58 -10.80 -17.19
C TYR A 146 0.85 -12.18 -16.58
N ARG A 147 -0.02 -13.17 -16.74
CA ARG A 147 0.20 -14.54 -16.22
C ARG A 147 1.45 -15.16 -16.80
N THR A 148 2.21 -15.83 -15.93
CA THR A 148 3.34 -16.68 -16.29
C THR A 148 3.29 -17.95 -15.45
N ASP A 149 4.27 -18.85 -15.61
CA ASP A 149 4.37 -20.09 -14.81
C ASP A 149 4.62 -19.82 -13.31
N TYR A 150 5.08 -18.62 -12.96
CA TYR A 150 5.40 -18.21 -11.58
C TYR A 150 4.65 -16.94 -11.12
N TYR A 151 3.90 -16.26 -12.01
CA TYR A 151 3.09 -15.10 -11.66
C TYR A 151 1.61 -15.41 -11.89
N HIS A 152 0.93 -15.74 -10.80
CA HIS A 152 -0.45 -16.20 -10.79
C HIS A 152 -1.37 -15.01 -10.54
N VAL A 153 -2.31 -14.78 -11.45
CA VAL A 153 -3.21 -13.62 -11.41
C VAL A 153 -4.64 -14.08 -11.23
N TRP A 154 -5.30 -13.62 -10.18
CA TRP A 154 -6.76 -13.66 -10.02
C TRP A 154 -7.36 -12.31 -10.37
N THR A 155 -8.65 -12.25 -10.62
CA THR A 155 -9.35 -11.02 -10.96
C THR A 155 -10.50 -10.76 -9.99
N SER A 156 -10.82 -9.48 -9.73
CA SER A 156 -11.95 -9.08 -8.90
C SER A 156 -12.50 -7.73 -9.36
N THR A 157 -13.82 -7.63 -9.45
CA THR A 157 -14.47 -6.34 -9.73
C THR A 157 -14.72 -5.49 -8.47
N ASP A 158 -14.39 -5.99 -7.29
CA ASP A 158 -14.37 -5.17 -6.08
C ASP A 158 -13.12 -4.31 -6.02
N PHE A 159 -13.12 -3.21 -6.78
CA PHE A 159 -11.99 -2.30 -6.86
C PHE A 159 -11.75 -1.58 -5.53
N ILE A 160 -12.81 -1.08 -4.91
CA ILE A 160 -12.74 -0.34 -3.63
C ILE A 160 -12.21 -1.23 -2.52
N GLY A 161 -12.78 -2.42 -2.33
CA GLY A 161 -12.37 -3.33 -1.26
C GLY A 161 -10.90 -3.70 -1.32
N HIS A 162 -10.38 -3.98 -2.53
CA HIS A 162 -8.98 -4.32 -2.72
C HIS A 162 -8.01 -3.15 -2.50
N GLU A 163 -8.33 -1.95 -2.97
CA GLU A 163 -7.50 -0.76 -2.75
C GLU A 163 -7.47 -0.34 -1.27
N VAL A 164 -8.62 -0.40 -0.58
CA VAL A 164 -8.71 -0.16 0.87
C VAL A 164 -7.87 -1.18 1.63
N ALA A 165 -7.99 -2.48 1.31
CA ALA A 165 -7.20 -3.53 1.95
C ALA A 165 -5.69 -3.31 1.74
N ALA A 166 -5.28 -2.91 0.53
CA ALA A 166 -3.89 -2.62 0.20
C ALA A 166 -3.32 -1.40 0.95
N CYS A 167 -4.14 -0.43 1.32
CA CYS A 167 -3.75 0.66 2.21
C CYS A 167 -3.63 0.19 3.65
N MET A 168 -4.69 -0.41 4.19
CA MET A 168 -4.81 -0.78 5.61
C MET A 168 -3.71 -1.76 6.07
N LYS A 169 -3.32 -2.73 5.23
CA LYS A 169 -2.24 -3.66 5.57
C LYS A 169 -0.93 -2.95 5.94
N ASN A 170 -0.63 -1.81 5.29
CA ASN A 170 0.59 -1.05 5.55
C ASN A 170 0.54 -0.33 6.90
N ILE A 171 -0.65 0.06 7.36
CA ILE A 171 -0.90 0.60 8.69
C ILE A 171 -0.51 -0.44 9.73
N PHE A 172 -1.05 -1.65 9.61
CA PHE A 172 -0.83 -2.72 10.58
C PHE A 172 0.59 -3.31 10.55
N ALA A 173 1.28 -3.22 9.41
CA ALA A 173 2.70 -3.59 9.32
C ALA A 173 3.60 -2.80 10.27
N PHE A 174 3.24 -1.56 10.61
CA PHE A 174 3.98 -0.78 11.60
C PHE A 174 3.91 -1.45 12.98
N GLY A 175 2.73 -1.89 13.42
CA GLY A 175 2.56 -2.64 14.66
C GLY A 175 3.29 -4.00 14.69
N GLY A 176 3.48 -4.62 13.52
CA GLY A 176 4.22 -5.88 13.38
C GLY A 176 5.67 -5.85 13.90
N GLY A 177 6.26 -4.64 14.01
CA GLY A 177 7.60 -4.47 14.55
C GLY A 177 7.70 -4.37 16.09
N PHE A 178 6.60 -4.12 16.78
CA PHE A 178 6.62 -3.79 18.21
C PHE A 178 7.21 -4.88 19.08
N ALA A 179 6.81 -6.13 18.89
CA ALA A 179 7.29 -7.28 19.65
C ALA A 179 8.82 -7.42 19.57
N ALA A 180 9.37 -7.34 18.36
CA ALA A 180 10.83 -7.39 18.15
C ALA A 180 11.54 -6.25 18.87
N GLY A 181 10.98 -5.05 18.85
CA GLY A 181 11.53 -3.90 19.57
C GLY A 181 11.54 -4.07 21.09
N MET A 182 10.44 -4.57 21.67
CA MET A 182 10.35 -4.87 23.11
C MET A 182 11.38 -5.91 23.54
N LEU A 183 11.54 -6.98 22.77
CA LEU A 183 12.53 -8.02 23.03
C LEU A 183 13.96 -7.47 22.97
N ASN A 184 14.26 -6.66 21.97
CA ASN A 184 15.56 -5.99 21.85
C ASN A 184 15.87 -5.11 23.07
N LYS A 185 14.89 -4.32 23.53
CA LYS A 185 15.00 -3.49 24.74
C LYS A 185 15.24 -4.32 25.99
N ALA A 186 14.59 -5.48 26.09
CA ALA A 186 14.74 -6.38 27.23
C ALA A 186 16.03 -7.23 27.18
N GLY A 187 16.83 -7.15 26.11
CA GLY A 187 17.98 -8.01 25.87
C GLY A 187 17.61 -9.49 25.65
N GLN A 188 16.38 -9.76 25.32
CA GLN A 188 15.83 -11.10 25.09
C GLN A 188 15.89 -11.44 23.60
N THR A 189 17.01 -11.99 23.17
CA THR A 189 17.21 -12.41 21.76
C THR A 189 17.00 -13.92 21.56
N ASP A 190 16.64 -14.65 22.64
CA ASP A 190 16.37 -16.08 22.56
C ASP A 190 15.03 -16.32 21.83
N ALA A 191 15.09 -17.14 20.76
CA ALA A 191 13.92 -17.55 19.97
C ALA A 191 12.77 -18.18 20.79
N LYS A 192 13.04 -18.53 22.05
CA LYS A 192 12.06 -19.07 22.98
C LYS A 192 10.99 -18.09 23.46
N TYR A 193 11.23 -16.77 23.29
CA TYR A 193 10.37 -15.70 23.82
C TYR A 193 10.01 -14.63 22.76
N VAL A 194 9.72 -15.05 21.53
CA VAL A 194 9.50 -14.16 20.37
C VAL A 194 8.18 -13.38 20.38
N MET A 195 7.37 -13.48 21.42
CA MET A 195 6.07 -12.77 21.57
C MET A 195 5.10 -13.00 20.41
N HIS A 196 5.00 -14.25 19.95
CA HIS A 196 4.06 -14.60 18.86
C HIS A 196 2.61 -14.30 19.20
N ASP A 197 2.19 -14.54 20.46
CA ASP A 197 0.81 -14.28 20.92
C ASP A 197 0.47 -12.80 20.84
N TYR A 198 1.41 -11.92 21.23
CA TYR A 198 1.28 -10.48 21.09
C TYR A 198 1.13 -10.06 19.62
N THR A 199 1.99 -10.60 18.77
CA THR A 199 1.97 -10.30 17.31
C THR A 199 0.68 -10.83 16.67
N ALA A 200 0.24 -12.03 17.07
CA ALA A 200 -1.00 -12.63 16.57
C ALA A 200 -2.25 -11.80 16.98
N ALA A 201 -2.28 -11.26 18.21
CA ALA A 201 -3.36 -10.39 18.66
C ALA A 201 -3.41 -9.09 17.84
N LEU A 202 -2.26 -8.44 17.56
CA LEU A 202 -2.20 -7.27 16.70
C LEU A 202 -2.61 -7.57 15.26
N PHE A 203 -2.18 -8.72 14.73
CA PHE A 203 -2.56 -9.15 13.39
C PHE A 203 -4.07 -9.42 13.30
N GLY A 204 -4.64 -10.09 14.30
CA GLY A 204 -6.07 -10.38 14.35
C GLY A 204 -6.93 -9.13 14.47
N GLU A 205 -6.53 -8.18 15.33
CA GLU A 205 -7.23 -6.89 15.43
C GLU A 205 -7.07 -6.07 14.14
N GLY A 206 -5.87 -6.05 13.57
CA GLY A 206 -5.62 -5.40 12.28
C GLY A 206 -6.49 -5.97 11.16
N ALA A 207 -6.66 -7.30 11.10
CA ALA A 207 -7.55 -7.94 10.12
C ALA A 207 -9.03 -7.56 10.36
N ARG A 208 -9.46 -7.45 11.62
CA ARG A 208 -10.80 -7.01 11.98
C ARG A 208 -11.06 -5.58 11.55
N GLU A 209 -10.16 -4.65 11.86
CA GLU A 209 -10.28 -3.25 11.47
C GLU A 209 -10.16 -3.05 9.96
N LEU A 210 -9.31 -3.84 9.27
CA LEU A 210 -9.25 -3.87 7.81
C LEU A 210 -10.62 -4.25 7.23
N LYS A 211 -11.24 -5.32 7.73
CA LYS A 211 -12.58 -5.74 7.31
C LYS A 211 -13.63 -4.65 7.54
N GLN A 212 -13.57 -3.97 8.66
CA GLN A 212 -14.47 -2.85 8.96
C GLN A 212 -14.27 -1.68 7.99
N MET A 213 -13.03 -1.31 7.69
CA MET A 213 -12.75 -0.20 6.77
C MET A 213 -13.18 -0.54 5.35
N VAL A 214 -12.97 -1.77 4.88
CA VAL A 214 -13.47 -2.23 3.57
C VAL A 214 -14.99 -2.07 3.49
N ALA A 215 -15.72 -2.53 4.52
CA ALA A 215 -17.18 -2.39 4.58
C ALA A 215 -17.61 -0.91 4.65
N PHE A 216 -16.92 -0.09 5.46
CA PHE A 216 -17.21 1.33 5.59
C PHE A 216 -17.07 2.09 4.26
N MET A 217 -16.06 1.75 3.49
CA MET A 217 -15.79 2.36 2.17
C MET A 217 -16.68 1.78 1.05
N GLY A 218 -17.52 0.78 1.33
CA GLY A 218 -18.44 0.18 0.36
C GLY A 218 -17.88 -0.98 -0.46
N GLY A 219 -16.72 -1.52 -0.08
CA GLY A 219 -16.16 -2.76 -0.63
C GLY A 219 -16.77 -4.02 0.01
N ASP A 220 -16.50 -5.18 -0.58
CA ASP A 220 -16.89 -6.48 -0.02
C ASP A 220 -15.98 -6.85 1.18
N PRO A 221 -16.51 -6.96 2.40
CA PRO A 221 -15.74 -7.36 3.57
C PRO A 221 -15.01 -8.70 3.45
N GLU A 222 -15.43 -9.58 2.55
CA GLU A 222 -14.74 -10.88 2.33
C GLU A 222 -13.36 -10.70 1.68
N VAL A 223 -13.10 -9.61 0.98
CA VAL A 223 -11.76 -9.24 0.49
C VAL A 223 -10.73 -9.22 1.62
N ALA A 224 -11.15 -8.79 2.82
CA ALA A 224 -10.27 -8.72 3.99
C ALA A 224 -9.65 -10.07 4.35
N THR A 225 -10.37 -11.18 4.17
CA THR A 225 -9.91 -12.54 4.49
C THR A 225 -9.14 -13.20 3.35
N GLY A 226 -9.11 -12.56 2.18
CA GLY A 226 -8.50 -13.06 0.96
C GLY A 226 -7.02 -12.70 0.80
N LEU A 227 -6.54 -12.98 -0.42
CA LEU A 227 -5.14 -12.74 -0.82
C LEU A 227 -4.76 -11.25 -0.76
N GLY A 228 -5.64 -10.35 -1.21
CA GLY A 228 -5.41 -8.90 -1.18
C GLY A 228 -5.53 -8.25 0.20
N GLY A 229 -6.16 -8.95 1.17
CA GLY A 229 -6.31 -8.53 2.56
C GLY A 229 -5.25 -9.16 3.47
N VAL A 230 -5.66 -10.16 4.27
CA VAL A 230 -4.78 -10.82 5.26
C VAL A 230 -3.57 -11.51 4.63
N GLY A 231 -3.68 -12.01 3.39
CA GLY A 231 -2.53 -12.61 2.70
C GLY A 231 -1.41 -11.61 2.46
N ASP A 232 -1.73 -10.44 1.94
CA ASP A 232 -0.77 -9.36 1.71
C ASP A 232 -0.33 -8.71 3.04
N MET A 233 -1.21 -8.61 4.03
CA MET A 233 -0.88 -8.14 5.37
C MET A 233 0.13 -9.08 6.05
N PHE A 234 -0.02 -10.39 5.93
CA PHE A 234 0.91 -11.37 6.47
C PHE A 234 2.34 -11.12 5.96
N VAL A 235 2.52 -11.08 4.64
CA VAL A 235 3.84 -10.84 4.03
C VAL A 235 4.41 -9.48 4.43
N THR A 236 3.56 -8.45 4.51
CA THR A 236 3.98 -7.08 4.86
C THR A 236 4.42 -6.97 6.31
N THR A 237 3.87 -7.77 7.23
CA THR A 237 4.28 -7.81 8.65
C THR A 237 5.54 -8.61 8.89
N MET A 238 5.99 -9.44 7.95
CA MET A 238 7.22 -10.24 8.08
C MET A 238 8.50 -9.40 7.96
N GLY A 239 8.40 -8.16 7.46
CA GLY A 239 9.57 -7.29 7.32
C GLY A 239 9.28 -6.00 6.58
N GLY A 240 10.35 -5.28 6.26
CA GLY A 240 10.24 -4.04 5.49
C GLY A 240 10.37 -2.77 6.33
N ARG A 241 10.16 -1.63 5.67
CA ARG A 241 10.43 -0.30 6.24
C ARG A 241 9.49 0.05 7.39
N ASN A 242 8.20 -0.27 7.27
CA ASN A 242 7.20 0.01 8.30
C ASN A 242 7.44 -0.85 9.55
N VAL A 243 7.71 -2.13 9.39
CA VAL A 243 8.06 -3.05 10.48
C VAL A 243 9.32 -2.56 11.22
N ARG A 244 10.35 -2.14 10.47
CA ARG A 244 11.57 -1.60 11.07
C ARG A 244 11.32 -0.32 11.89
N ALA A 245 10.46 0.58 11.40
CA ALA A 245 10.06 1.76 12.16
C ALA A 245 9.32 1.37 13.45
N GLY A 246 8.40 0.42 13.38
CA GLY A 246 7.71 -0.14 14.55
C GLY A 246 8.65 -0.82 15.54
N THR A 247 9.72 -1.47 15.07
CA THR A 247 10.74 -2.07 15.95
C THR A 247 11.43 -1.03 16.83
N TYR A 248 11.75 0.15 16.28
CA TYR A 248 12.32 1.23 17.08
C TYR A 248 11.33 1.76 18.13
N VAL A 249 10.05 1.92 17.77
CA VAL A 249 8.99 2.32 18.72
C VAL A 249 8.81 1.26 19.80
N GLY A 250 8.76 -0.02 19.44
CA GLY A 250 8.71 -1.14 20.38
C GLY A 250 9.88 -1.18 21.37
N ALA A 251 11.06 -0.72 20.93
CA ALA A 251 12.22 -0.53 21.80
C ALA A 251 12.09 0.70 22.73
N GLY A 252 10.99 1.44 22.67
CA GLY A 252 10.69 2.60 23.51
C GLY A 252 11.23 3.94 22.97
N MET A 253 11.54 3.98 21.68
CA MET A 253 11.97 5.23 21.02
C MET A 253 10.74 6.05 20.61
N PRO A 254 10.66 7.36 20.95
CA PRO A 254 9.63 8.24 20.43
C PRO A 254 9.62 8.25 18.89
N PHE A 255 8.44 8.28 18.28
CA PHE A 255 8.35 8.18 16.82
C PHE A 255 9.01 9.36 16.10
N SER A 256 8.96 10.56 16.67
CA SER A 256 9.67 11.74 16.15
C SER A 256 11.18 11.48 15.98
N HIS A 257 11.80 10.79 16.95
CA HIS A 257 13.21 10.38 16.84
C HIS A 257 13.41 9.30 15.77
N VAL A 258 12.52 8.32 15.70
CA VAL A 258 12.56 7.30 14.62
C VAL A 258 12.54 7.97 13.26
N ARG A 259 11.58 8.88 13.03
CA ARG A 259 11.39 9.58 11.75
C ARG A 259 12.60 10.47 11.38
N ASN A 260 13.10 11.24 12.34
CA ASN A 260 14.09 12.30 12.07
C ASN A 260 15.54 11.79 12.09
N ASP A 261 15.81 10.66 12.73
CA ASP A 261 17.15 10.06 12.85
C ASP A 261 17.23 8.68 12.18
N LYS A 262 16.57 7.65 12.74
CA LYS A 262 16.73 6.24 12.32
C LYS A 262 16.21 5.94 10.92
N MET A 263 15.15 6.64 10.53
CA MET A 263 14.48 6.44 9.24
C MET A 263 14.51 7.71 8.37
N LYS A 264 15.43 8.63 8.66
CA LYS A 264 15.58 9.88 7.91
C LYS A 264 15.78 9.62 6.41
N GLY A 265 14.95 10.28 5.59
CA GLY A 265 15.00 10.16 4.12
C GLY A 265 14.41 8.86 3.57
N ILE A 266 13.83 8.01 4.42
CA ILE A 266 13.17 6.77 4.01
C ILE A 266 11.66 7.03 3.95
N THR A 267 11.05 6.76 2.80
CA THR A 267 9.60 6.83 2.64
C THR A 267 8.93 5.69 3.43
N LEU A 268 8.03 6.05 4.33
CA LEU A 268 7.25 5.14 5.17
C LEU A 268 5.77 5.25 4.77
N GLU A 269 5.35 4.46 3.79
CA GLU A 269 3.98 4.50 3.26
C GLU A 269 2.94 4.12 4.33
N GLY A 270 3.25 3.14 5.19
CA GLY A 270 2.36 2.76 6.29
C GLY A 270 2.19 3.90 7.31
N VAL A 271 3.25 4.63 7.61
CA VAL A 271 3.19 5.80 8.50
C VAL A 271 2.36 6.93 7.87
N ALA A 272 2.52 7.17 6.57
CA ALA A 272 1.69 8.14 5.86
C ALA A 272 0.21 7.73 5.89
N ALA A 273 -0.09 6.45 5.66
CA ALA A 273 -1.44 5.91 5.73
C ALA A 273 -2.03 6.01 7.15
N ILE A 274 -1.23 5.73 8.21
CA ILE A 274 -1.65 5.95 9.61
C ILE A 274 -2.07 7.40 9.83
N GLY A 275 -1.29 8.35 9.32
CA GLY A 275 -1.60 9.79 9.42
C GLY A 275 -2.94 10.14 8.77
N VAL A 276 -3.10 9.77 7.51
CA VAL A 276 -4.31 10.08 6.72
C VAL A 276 -5.55 9.41 7.32
N VAL A 277 -5.50 8.09 7.51
CA VAL A 277 -6.67 7.31 7.97
C VAL A 277 -7.00 7.63 9.43
N GLY A 278 -6.00 7.77 10.30
CA GLY A 278 -6.22 8.11 11.71
C GLY A 278 -6.84 9.50 11.90
N GLU A 279 -6.36 10.51 11.17
CA GLU A 279 -6.95 11.84 11.16
C GLU A 279 -8.38 11.81 10.61
N ALA A 280 -8.63 11.10 9.51
CA ALA A 280 -9.96 10.94 8.92
C ALA A 280 -10.93 10.29 9.91
N ILE A 281 -10.54 9.20 10.58
CA ILE A 281 -11.34 8.55 11.63
C ILE A 281 -11.68 9.54 12.74
N GLY A 282 -10.73 10.37 13.18
CA GLY A 282 -10.97 11.42 14.18
C GLY A 282 -12.05 12.42 13.75
N LYS A 283 -11.97 12.93 12.52
CA LYS A 283 -12.96 13.86 11.94
C LYS A 283 -14.33 13.22 11.77
N LEU A 284 -14.37 11.99 11.26
CA LEU A 284 -15.60 11.22 11.09
C LEU A 284 -16.28 10.90 12.44
N THR A 285 -15.47 10.68 13.48
CA THR A 285 -15.99 10.52 14.85
C THR A 285 -16.63 11.80 15.38
N GLN A 286 -15.98 12.94 15.19
CA GLN A 286 -16.54 14.24 15.58
C GLN A 286 -17.86 14.55 14.87
N ARG A 287 -18.02 14.05 13.64
CA ARG A 287 -19.27 14.15 12.85
C ARG A 287 -20.32 13.11 13.24
N GLY A 288 -20.01 12.16 14.13
CA GLY A 288 -20.90 11.07 14.52
C GLY A 288 -21.10 9.98 13.47
N VAL A 289 -20.20 9.90 12.48
CA VAL A 289 -20.24 8.88 11.40
C VAL A 289 -19.59 7.58 11.85
N ILE A 290 -18.49 7.66 12.61
CA ILE A 290 -17.76 6.53 13.19
C ILE A 290 -17.84 6.65 14.71
N ALA A 291 -18.11 5.54 15.42
CA ALA A 291 -18.15 5.54 16.89
C ALA A 291 -16.73 5.64 17.49
N GLU A 292 -16.62 6.20 18.71
CA GLU A 292 -15.33 6.32 19.43
C GLU A 292 -14.70 4.95 19.75
N THR A 293 -15.51 3.90 19.82
CA THR A 293 -15.06 2.53 20.09
C THR A 293 -14.55 1.80 18.86
N GLU A 294 -14.78 2.36 17.67
CA GLU A 294 -14.30 1.76 16.41
C GLU A 294 -12.85 2.11 16.12
N TYR A 295 -12.15 1.21 15.46
CA TYR A 295 -10.76 1.34 15.03
C TYR A 295 -9.76 1.61 16.18
N PRO A 296 -9.82 0.89 17.32
CA PRO A 296 -8.95 1.16 18.46
C PRO A 296 -7.46 0.99 18.15
N LEU A 297 -7.08 0.05 17.27
CA LEU A 297 -5.69 -0.13 16.87
C LEU A 297 -5.21 1.01 15.97
N VAL A 298 -5.97 1.40 14.93
CA VAL A 298 -5.59 2.54 14.07
C VAL A 298 -5.45 3.82 14.90
N ARG A 299 -6.36 4.08 15.84
CA ARG A 299 -6.29 5.24 16.74
C ARG A 299 -5.01 5.23 17.58
N ALA A 300 -4.67 4.10 18.18
CA ALA A 300 -3.45 3.97 18.97
C ALA A 300 -2.19 4.16 18.11
N LEU A 301 -2.17 3.62 16.90
CA LEU A 301 -1.06 3.84 15.96
C LEU A 301 -0.97 5.30 15.51
N TYR A 302 -2.11 5.97 15.32
CA TYR A 302 -2.16 7.40 15.00
C TYR A 302 -1.61 8.25 16.13
N ASP A 303 -1.97 7.98 17.38
CA ASP A 303 -1.45 8.72 18.54
C ASP A 303 0.08 8.58 18.66
N ILE A 304 0.61 7.38 18.40
CA ILE A 304 2.06 7.15 18.38
C ILE A 304 2.73 8.00 17.26
N VAL A 305 2.16 8.00 16.07
CA VAL A 305 2.78 8.61 14.89
C VAL A 305 2.60 10.13 14.85
N ALA A 306 1.41 10.63 15.20
CA ALA A 306 1.05 12.04 15.10
C ALA A 306 1.36 12.83 16.37
N HIS A 307 1.26 12.19 17.54
CA HIS A 307 1.37 12.86 18.85
C HIS A 307 2.54 12.37 19.69
N ASP A 308 3.39 11.48 19.13
CA ASP A 308 4.55 10.93 19.83
C ASP A 308 4.18 10.19 21.14
N ALA A 309 2.94 9.65 21.18
CA ALA A 309 2.46 8.92 22.34
C ALA A 309 3.34 7.66 22.59
N PRO A 310 3.55 7.27 23.83
CA PRO A 310 4.22 6.02 24.14
C PRO A 310 3.42 4.83 23.60
N LEU A 311 4.11 3.71 23.35
CA LEU A 311 3.45 2.47 22.95
C LEU A 311 2.64 1.92 24.12
N ASP A 312 1.37 2.22 24.11
CA ASP A 312 0.35 1.69 25.01
C ASP A 312 -0.88 1.31 24.19
N LEU A 313 -1.24 0.03 24.17
CA LEU A 313 -2.31 -0.48 23.33
C LEU A 313 -3.57 -0.73 24.13
N PRO A 314 -4.75 -0.31 23.65
CA PRO A 314 -6.02 -0.44 24.35
C PRO A 314 -6.59 -1.88 24.21
N TRP A 315 -5.93 -2.86 24.82
CA TRP A 315 -6.25 -4.28 24.71
C TRP A 315 -7.70 -4.61 25.03
N GLU A 316 -8.29 -3.89 26.00
CA GLU A 316 -9.68 -4.06 26.42
C GLU A 316 -10.70 -3.67 25.35
N LYS A 317 -10.27 -2.87 24.34
CA LYS A 317 -11.12 -2.43 23.22
C LYS A 317 -10.98 -3.31 21.99
N PHE A 318 -9.98 -4.20 21.96
CA PHE A 318 -9.75 -5.07 20.81
C PHE A 318 -10.84 -6.14 20.70
N PHE A 319 -11.03 -6.64 19.49
CA PHE A 319 -12.02 -7.69 19.17
C PHE A 319 -13.47 -7.34 19.52
N GLY A 320 -13.81 -6.04 19.52
CA GLY A 320 -15.15 -5.58 19.86
C GLY A 320 -15.43 -5.54 21.36
N GLY A 321 -14.40 -5.50 22.19
CA GLY A 321 -14.54 -5.29 23.64
C GLY A 321 -15.16 -3.92 23.94
N GLU A 322 -16.12 -3.88 24.87
CA GLU A 322 -16.87 -2.68 25.31
C GLU A 322 -16.39 -2.16 26.67
N LYS A 323 -15.09 -2.18 26.97
CA LYS A 323 -14.63 -1.71 28.28
C LYS A 323 -13.82 -0.43 28.18
#